data_c87ea6037327b012699e47c50fa469dc
#
_entry.id   c87ea6037327b012699e47c50fa469dc
#
_cell.length_a   1.000
_cell.length_b   1.000
_cell.length_c   1.000
_cell.angle_alpha   90.00
_cell.angle_beta   90.00
_cell.angle_gamma   90.00
#
_symmetry.space_group_name_H-M   'P 1'
#
loop_
_entity.id
_entity.type
_entity.pdbx_description
1 polymer ?
#
loop_
_entity_poly.entity_id
_entity_poly.type
_entity_poly.pdbx_seq_one_letter_code
_entity_poly.pdbx_strand_id
1 'polypeptide(L)'
;MFTPEKIAFQPFENKVWLATPTMHGDELTYMTEAYATNWMSTVGANINEVERIAAEKAEAKYAVGLSSCTAALHLCVKLAGERLYGRPAISHGAVEGKLVFCSDMTFAATLNPVVYEGGIPVFIDTEAGS
;
A
#
# COMPACT_ATOMS: atom_id res chain seq x y z
N MET A 1 13.06 -28.78 -17.73
CA MET A 1 11.64 -28.89 -17.42
C MET A 1 11.54 -29.07 -15.91
N PHE A 2 11.04 -28.10 -15.18
CA PHE A 2 10.93 -28.17 -13.72
C PHE A 2 9.79 -29.11 -13.36
N THR A 3 10.09 -30.22 -12.71
CA THR A 3 9.07 -31.14 -12.18
C THR A 3 8.93 -30.83 -10.71
N PRO A 4 7.81 -30.18 -10.26
CA PRO A 4 7.62 -29.94 -8.84
C PRO A 4 7.51 -31.26 -8.11
N GLU A 5 8.40 -31.49 -7.13
CA GLU A 5 8.23 -32.61 -6.20
C GLU A 5 6.87 -32.44 -5.51
N LYS A 6 6.08 -33.50 -5.46
CA LYS A 6 4.83 -33.54 -4.71
C LYS A 6 5.17 -33.44 -3.23
N ILE A 7 5.18 -32.24 -2.68
CA ILE A 7 5.27 -32.06 -1.24
C ILE A 7 3.97 -32.63 -0.65
N ALA A 8 4.11 -33.62 0.23
CA ALA A 8 2.96 -34.15 0.98
C ALA A 8 2.49 -33.06 1.98
N PHE A 9 1.49 -32.30 1.58
CA PHE A 9 0.90 -31.27 2.43
C PHE A 9 -0.04 -31.92 3.45
N GLN A 10 0.19 -31.68 4.73
CA GLN A 10 -0.76 -31.97 5.80
C GLN A 10 -1.44 -30.66 6.21
N PRO A 11 -2.78 -30.57 6.12
CA PRO A 11 -3.50 -29.39 6.58
C PRO A 11 -3.25 -29.14 8.07
N PHE A 12 -3.20 -27.87 8.45
CA PHE A 12 -3.19 -27.51 9.88
C PHE A 12 -4.50 -27.90 10.54
N GLU A 13 -4.47 -28.41 11.77
CA GLU A 13 -5.66 -28.76 12.56
C GLU A 13 -6.54 -27.53 12.81
N ASN A 14 -5.93 -26.37 12.98
CA ASN A 14 -6.60 -25.10 13.21
C ASN A 14 -6.30 -24.11 12.10
N LYS A 15 -7.27 -23.21 11.85
CA LYS A 15 -7.09 -22.14 10.87
C LYS A 15 -5.94 -21.22 11.26
N VAL A 16 -4.96 -21.09 10.38
CA VAL A 16 -3.88 -20.10 10.50
C VAL A 16 -4.27 -18.85 9.73
N TRP A 17 -4.33 -17.72 10.42
CA TRP A 17 -4.64 -16.44 9.82
C TRP A 17 -3.35 -15.81 9.27
N LEU A 18 -3.43 -15.25 8.06
CA LEU A 18 -2.31 -14.55 7.46
C LEU A 18 -1.92 -13.29 8.26
N ALA A 19 -2.94 -12.55 8.70
CA ALA A 19 -2.77 -11.39 9.56
C ALA A 19 -4.00 -11.23 10.45
N THR A 20 -3.77 -10.93 11.72
CA THR A 20 -4.83 -10.58 12.67
C THR A 20 -4.57 -9.17 13.20
N PRO A 21 -5.61 -8.32 13.32
CA PRO A 21 -5.47 -7.04 14.00
C PRO A 21 -5.00 -7.24 15.44
N THR A 22 -4.10 -6.39 15.89
CA THR A 22 -3.64 -6.34 17.29
C THR A 22 -3.96 -4.98 17.86
N MET A 23 -4.68 -4.96 18.97
CA MET A 23 -4.97 -3.73 19.72
C MET A 23 -3.88 -3.51 20.77
N HIS A 24 -3.43 -2.26 20.91
CA HIS A 24 -2.35 -1.88 21.80
C HIS A 24 -2.83 -1.21 23.09
N GLY A 25 -4.13 -0.89 23.17
CA GLY A 25 -4.83 -0.41 24.36
C GLY A 25 -5.32 1.03 24.31
N ASP A 26 -4.73 1.87 23.50
CA ASP A 26 -5.07 3.31 23.43
C ASP A 26 -6.10 3.66 22.36
N GLU A 27 -6.45 2.72 21.47
CA GLU A 27 -7.34 2.96 20.33
C GLU A 27 -8.71 3.48 20.77
N LEU A 28 -9.27 2.87 21.82
CA LEU A 28 -10.59 3.30 22.34
C LEU A 28 -10.53 4.72 22.93
N THR A 29 -9.43 5.09 23.55
CA THR A 29 -9.20 6.43 24.09
C THR A 29 -9.23 7.46 22.98
N TYR A 30 -8.44 7.27 21.92
CA TYR A 30 -8.41 8.15 20.76
C TYR A 30 -9.74 8.22 20.01
N MET A 31 -10.44 7.10 19.88
CA MET A 31 -11.77 7.06 19.27
C MET A 31 -12.79 7.84 20.10
N THR A 32 -12.77 7.67 21.41
CA THR A 32 -13.67 8.36 22.34
C THR A 32 -13.42 9.87 22.34
N GLU A 33 -12.18 10.29 22.34
CA GLU A 33 -11.81 11.70 22.24
C GLU A 33 -12.25 12.32 20.91
N ALA A 34 -11.99 11.63 19.80
CA ALA A 34 -12.41 12.07 18.47
C ALA A 34 -13.93 12.23 18.39
N TYR A 35 -14.67 11.28 18.97
CA TYR A 35 -16.12 11.35 19.05
C TYR A 35 -16.60 12.52 19.92
N ALA A 36 -16.04 12.68 21.12
CA ALA A 36 -16.44 13.74 22.07
C ALA A 36 -16.14 15.14 21.54
N THR A 37 -15.09 15.30 20.76
CA THR A 37 -14.68 16.55 20.13
C THR A 37 -15.27 16.79 18.75
N ASN A 38 -16.06 15.82 18.24
CA ASN A 38 -16.67 15.86 16.89
C ASN A 38 -15.63 15.88 15.73
N TRP A 39 -14.41 15.38 15.96
CA TRP A 39 -13.34 15.28 14.95
C TRP A 39 -13.21 13.87 14.37
N MET A 40 -14.33 13.30 13.96
CA MET A 40 -14.38 11.99 13.26
C MET A 40 -14.39 12.16 11.74
N SER A 41 -13.50 13.01 11.23
CA SER A 41 -13.42 13.36 9.81
C SER A 41 -11.99 13.18 9.28
N THR A 42 -11.79 13.58 8.02
CA THR A 42 -10.49 13.57 7.33
C THR A 42 -9.53 14.66 7.82
N VAL A 43 -9.96 15.50 8.74
CA VAL A 43 -9.15 16.53 9.41
C VAL A 43 -9.30 16.39 10.91
N GLY A 44 -8.32 16.85 11.67
CA GLY A 44 -8.35 16.84 13.13
C GLY A 44 -6.97 16.56 13.73
N ALA A 45 -6.88 16.66 15.06
CA ALA A 45 -5.61 16.54 15.78
C ALA A 45 -4.93 15.17 15.53
N ASN A 46 -5.70 14.09 15.55
CA ASN A 46 -5.16 12.74 15.39
C ASN A 46 -4.53 12.52 14.02
N ILE A 47 -5.20 12.94 12.94
CA ILE A 47 -4.63 12.78 11.59
C ILE A 47 -3.39 13.67 11.40
N ASN A 48 -3.43 14.89 11.90
CA ASN A 48 -2.29 15.81 11.84
C ASN A 48 -1.07 15.22 12.57
N GLU A 49 -1.28 14.59 13.73
CA GLU A 49 -0.21 13.97 14.50
C GLU A 49 0.36 12.71 13.80
N VAL A 50 -0.50 11.87 13.20
CA VAL A 50 -0.06 10.74 12.38
C VAL A 50 0.81 11.21 11.21
N GLU A 51 0.38 12.25 10.50
CA GLU A 51 1.15 12.82 9.37
C GLU A 51 2.49 13.40 9.84
N ARG A 52 2.50 14.11 10.99
CA ARG A 52 3.73 14.65 11.58
C ARG A 52 4.72 13.53 11.92
N ILE A 53 4.26 12.49 12.65
CA ILE A 53 5.11 11.36 13.05
C ILE A 53 5.59 10.58 11.82
N ALA A 54 4.73 10.34 10.85
CA ALA A 54 5.09 9.64 9.62
C ALA A 54 6.16 10.40 8.84
N ALA A 55 6.03 11.72 8.71
CA ALA A 55 7.03 12.55 8.04
C ALA A 55 8.38 12.49 8.79
N GLU A 56 8.37 12.60 10.12
CA GLU A 56 9.58 12.51 10.95
C GLU A 56 10.26 11.16 10.80
N LYS A 57 9.50 10.05 10.92
CA LYS A 57 10.04 8.68 10.82
C LYS A 57 10.57 8.32 9.43
N ALA A 58 9.97 8.88 8.38
CA ALA A 58 10.40 8.69 7.00
C ALA A 58 11.48 9.70 6.56
N GLU A 59 11.91 10.62 7.44
CA GLU A 59 12.82 11.72 7.11
C GLU A 59 12.33 12.54 5.88
N ALA A 60 11.00 12.63 5.74
CA ALA A 60 10.33 13.34 4.67
C ALA A 60 9.87 14.71 5.13
N LYS A 61 9.80 15.67 4.20
CA LYS A 61 9.33 17.03 4.51
C LYS A 61 7.85 17.07 4.87
N TYR A 62 7.06 16.19 4.26
CA TYR A 62 5.61 16.10 4.45
C TYR A 62 5.15 14.64 4.39
N ALA A 63 4.06 14.35 5.08
CA ALA A 63 3.28 13.12 4.91
C ALA A 63 1.81 13.50 4.74
N VAL A 64 1.06 12.67 4.06
CA VAL A 64 -0.37 12.85 3.82
C VAL A 64 -1.10 11.55 4.09
N GLY A 65 -2.06 11.57 5.00
CA GLY A 65 -2.92 10.43 5.30
C GLY A 65 -3.94 10.20 4.19
N LEU A 66 -4.05 8.97 3.74
CA LEU A 66 -4.99 8.54 2.71
C LEU A 66 -5.88 7.42 3.25
N SER A 67 -7.01 7.19 2.60
CA SER A 67 -7.99 6.18 3.01
C SER A 67 -7.49 4.74 2.94
N SER A 68 -6.46 4.47 2.15
CA SER A 68 -5.88 3.14 2.00
C SER A 68 -4.46 3.20 1.41
N CYS A 69 -3.68 2.14 1.66
CA CYS A 69 -2.37 1.96 1.02
C CYS A 69 -2.50 1.86 -0.52
N THR A 70 -3.57 1.27 -1.04
CA THR A 70 -3.83 1.23 -2.48
C THR A 70 -3.95 2.63 -3.07
N ALA A 71 -4.66 3.54 -2.40
CA ALA A 71 -4.78 4.93 -2.83
C ALA A 71 -3.41 5.65 -2.79
N ALA A 72 -2.61 5.39 -1.76
CA ALA A 72 -1.27 5.94 -1.64
C ALA A 72 -0.35 5.46 -2.77
N LEU A 73 -0.33 4.16 -3.04
CA LEU A 73 0.42 3.57 -4.15
C LEU A 73 -0.02 4.12 -5.50
N HIS A 74 -1.32 4.32 -5.70
CA HIS A 74 -1.84 4.92 -6.94
C HIS A 74 -1.29 6.34 -7.16
N LEU A 75 -1.33 7.17 -6.12
CA LEU A 75 -0.73 8.51 -6.22
C LEU A 75 0.79 8.45 -6.45
N CYS A 76 1.50 7.52 -5.80
CA CYS A 76 2.93 7.36 -6.02
C CYS A 76 3.26 6.98 -7.47
N VAL A 77 2.55 6.01 -8.05
CA VAL A 77 2.73 5.61 -9.45
C VAL A 77 2.43 6.76 -10.39
N LYS A 78 1.32 7.47 -10.16
CA LYS A 78 0.93 8.63 -10.96
C LYS A 78 1.98 9.73 -10.90
N LEU A 79 2.39 10.17 -9.72
CA LEU A 79 3.37 11.24 -9.55
C LEU A 79 4.74 10.86 -10.12
N ALA A 80 5.17 9.60 -9.92
CA ALA A 80 6.42 9.10 -10.49
C ALA A 80 6.36 9.09 -12.02
N GLY A 81 5.25 8.62 -12.60
CA GLY A 81 5.01 8.63 -14.03
C GLY A 81 5.02 10.04 -14.61
N GLU A 82 4.29 10.96 -14.02
CA GLU A 82 4.27 12.37 -14.45
C GLU A 82 5.66 13.03 -14.37
N ARG A 83 6.43 12.68 -13.35
CA ARG A 83 7.79 13.21 -13.20
C ARG A 83 8.77 12.66 -14.24
N LEU A 84 8.65 11.38 -14.59
CA LEU A 84 9.56 10.70 -15.52
C LEU A 84 9.22 10.94 -16.99
N TYR A 85 7.93 11.02 -17.30
CA TYR A 85 7.42 11.00 -18.68
C TYR A 85 6.62 12.25 -19.05
N GLY A 86 6.40 13.15 -18.10
CA GLY A 86 5.54 14.33 -18.28
C GLY A 86 4.08 14.02 -17.99
N ARG A 87 3.27 15.08 -17.94
CA ARG A 87 1.85 14.98 -17.64
C ARG A 87 1.12 14.30 -18.80
N PRO A 88 0.37 13.21 -18.55
CA PRO A 88 -0.33 12.51 -19.62
C PRO A 88 -1.46 13.38 -20.20
N ALA A 89 -1.87 13.06 -21.43
CA ALA A 89 -3.08 13.61 -22.01
C ALA A 89 -4.32 13.15 -21.24
N ILE A 90 -5.43 13.86 -21.41
CA ILE A 90 -6.70 13.46 -20.80
C ILE A 90 -7.05 12.03 -21.22
N SER A 91 -7.50 11.21 -20.29
CA SER A 91 -7.85 9.80 -20.47
C SER A 91 -6.67 8.84 -20.66
N HIS A 92 -5.43 9.29 -20.46
CA HIS A 92 -4.24 8.45 -20.48
C HIS A 92 -3.64 8.34 -19.08
N GLY A 93 -3.04 7.17 -18.77
CA GLY A 93 -2.35 6.94 -17.52
C GLY A 93 -0.93 7.50 -17.52
N ALA A 94 -0.42 7.82 -16.36
CA ALA A 94 0.91 8.43 -16.21
C ALA A 94 2.08 7.49 -16.57
N VAL A 95 1.83 6.17 -16.59
CA VAL A 95 2.81 5.15 -16.98
C VAL A 95 2.31 4.29 -18.14
N GLU A 96 1.46 4.83 -19.01
CA GLU A 96 0.86 4.08 -20.12
C GLU A 96 1.93 3.43 -21.00
N GLY A 97 1.78 2.10 -21.20
CA GLY A 97 2.70 1.27 -21.97
C GLY A 97 4.10 1.11 -21.36
N LYS A 98 4.34 1.59 -20.15
CA LYS A 98 5.64 1.44 -19.46
C LYS A 98 5.69 0.16 -18.64
N LEU A 99 6.85 -0.46 -18.60
CA LEU A 99 7.13 -1.59 -17.72
C LEU A 99 7.39 -1.08 -16.30
N VAL A 100 6.69 -1.65 -15.32
CA VAL A 100 6.87 -1.33 -13.91
C VAL A 100 7.15 -2.63 -13.15
N PHE A 101 8.32 -2.70 -12.52
CA PHE A 101 8.72 -3.86 -11.75
C PHE A 101 7.97 -3.92 -10.42
N CYS A 102 7.41 -5.07 -10.11
CA CYS A 102 6.64 -5.34 -8.91
C CYS A 102 7.09 -6.66 -8.29
N SER A 103 7.05 -6.78 -6.96
CA SER A 103 7.23 -8.07 -6.31
C SER A 103 6.07 -9.01 -6.68
N ASP A 104 6.35 -10.28 -6.88
CA ASP A 104 5.32 -11.31 -7.10
C ASP A 104 4.68 -11.76 -5.78
N MET A 105 5.41 -11.71 -4.67
CA MET A 105 4.92 -12.03 -3.33
C MET A 105 4.35 -10.79 -2.65
N THR A 106 3.15 -10.36 -3.08
CA THR A 106 2.51 -9.14 -2.58
C THR A 106 1.00 -9.18 -2.75
N PHE A 107 0.32 -8.22 -2.14
CA PHE A 107 -1.10 -7.98 -2.40
C PHE A 107 -1.31 -7.42 -3.81
N ALA A 108 -2.44 -7.75 -4.43
CA ALA A 108 -2.87 -7.17 -5.71
C ALA A 108 -2.87 -5.62 -5.69
N ALA A 109 -3.01 -5.02 -4.52
CA ALA A 109 -2.90 -3.58 -4.32
C ALA A 109 -1.56 -2.96 -4.80
N THR A 110 -0.50 -3.73 -4.89
CA THR A 110 0.79 -3.28 -5.44
C THR A 110 0.75 -3.15 -6.96
N LEU A 111 -0.01 -3.99 -7.63
CA LEU A 111 -0.08 -4.06 -9.10
C LEU A 111 -1.20 -3.17 -9.66
N ASN A 112 -2.34 -3.15 -8.97
CA ASN A 112 -3.53 -2.47 -9.45
C ASN A 112 -3.26 -1.02 -9.86
N PRO A 113 -2.53 -0.21 -9.08
CA PRO A 113 -2.19 1.16 -9.44
C PRO A 113 -1.41 1.28 -10.75
N VAL A 114 -0.53 0.32 -11.03
CA VAL A 114 0.22 0.29 -12.30
C VAL A 114 -0.73 0.11 -13.47
N VAL A 115 -1.68 -0.83 -13.33
CA VAL A 115 -2.69 -1.10 -14.35
C VAL A 115 -3.65 0.07 -14.51
N TYR A 116 -4.05 0.74 -13.42
CA TYR A 116 -4.92 1.93 -13.46
C TYR A 116 -4.28 3.08 -14.25
N GLU A 117 -2.96 3.23 -14.16
CA GLU A 117 -2.20 4.22 -14.90
C GLU A 117 -1.67 3.70 -16.26
N GLY A 118 -2.26 2.60 -16.78
CA GLY A 118 -1.96 2.05 -18.12
C GLY A 118 -0.61 1.37 -18.24
N GLY A 119 0.08 1.11 -17.13
CA GLY A 119 1.36 0.44 -17.11
C GLY A 119 1.26 -1.09 -17.24
N ILE A 120 2.38 -1.72 -17.53
CA ILE A 120 2.52 -3.17 -17.65
C ILE A 120 3.34 -3.65 -16.45
N PRO A 121 2.73 -4.32 -15.45
CA PRO A 121 3.46 -4.85 -14.32
C PRO A 121 4.37 -6.02 -14.75
N VAL A 122 5.60 -5.99 -14.29
CA VAL A 122 6.58 -7.06 -14.48
C VAL A 122 6.94 -7.62 -13.11
N PHE A 123 6.63 -8.89 -12.92
CA PHE A 123 6.87 -9.55 -11.64
C PHE A 123 8.33 -9.94 -11.46
N ILE A 124 8.85 -9.62 -10.29
CA ILE A 124 10.18 -10.01 -9.85
C ILE A 124 10.02 -10.93 -8.64
N ASP A 125 10.55 -12.13 -8.78
CA ASP A 125 10.60 -13.14 -7.73
C ASP A 125 11.60 -12.73 -6.64
N THR A 126 11.40 -13.24 -5.44
CA THR A 126 12.34 -13.07 -4.33
C THR A 126 13.53 -14.02 -4.50
N GLU A 127 14.68 -13.66 -3.94
CA GLU A 127 15.84 -14.53 -3.91
C GLU A 127 15.55 -15.78 -3.06
N ALA A 128 15.95 -16.93 -3.54
CA ALA A 128 15.75 -18.18 -2.83
C ALA A 128 16.46 -18.17 -1.48
N GLY A 129 15.69 -18.30 -0.40
CA GLY A 129 16.21 -18.31 0.96
C GLY A 129 16.26 -16.96 1.66
N SER A 130 15.66 -15.91 1.09
CA SER A 130 15.50 -14.59 1.71
C SER A 130 14.24 -14.50 2.57
#